data_cf512f8aa2a7b4d1e62b8f7278b6f486
#
_entry.id   cf512f8aa2a7b4d1e62b8f7278b6f486
#
_cell.length_a   1.000
_cell.length_b   1.000
_cell.length_c   1.000
_cell.angle_alpha   90.00
_cell.angle_beta   90.00
_cell.angle_gamma   90.00
#
_symmetry.space_group_name_H-M   'P 1'
#
loop_
_entity.id
_entity.type
_entity.pdbx_description
1 polymer ?
#
loop_
_entity_poly.entity_id
_entity_poly.type
_entity_poly.pdbx_seq_one_letter_code
_entity_poly.pdbx_strand_id
1 'polypeptide(L)'
;MQTRAPCIRVSVLGPVRLDVNGAAVRLTPLTARLLLRLVAADGEAVTARRLYEDVWQPTVELPHQDLRNRNEVQKRILELRRAFDRAGPGHGARIVRTGRLPTARGAESTYRLDLADDELDSAAFTRLVGDALRAAPASAVRLLTDALRLWRGRPLTEVRDEEFARAPVRRLTQLRETALRELIAGHTALGRYDLALPVAEQTARERPDDPEAAAALARLNARLRERHGDELLRHTLRGLRVDVVVVRGDLFDQEDANLVVGFSDTFDTSTDDIVISRESVQGQLVDRLFEGRHRLLDDHLRRGLREVTPLATESVRAKPRGRRTRYPIGTAVPVPVGNRRVFALAYSRLGNDLRARSAPADLRLSLERLWPSVALHGLFRPVAIPLIGAGLSRIVELDHTQLLSLIVETFTESLRQDPAVCPELRIVVRDEELGRTDLSAAEAFLRDADERSPVLPPTGTL
;
A
#
# COMPACT_ATOMS: atom_id res chain seq x y z
N MET A 1 -40.12 6.96 -4.83
CA MET A 1 -39.39 5.66 -4.95
C MET A 1 -38.41 5.79 -6.12
N GLN A 2 -37.13 6.03 -5.86
CA GLN A 2 -36.11 5.98 -6.91
C GLN A 2 -35.95 4.51 -7.34
N THR A 3 -36.39 4.17 -8.54
CA THR A 3 -36.13 2.86 -9.14
C THR A 3 -34.63 2.73 -9.35
N ARG A 4 -33.99 1.93 -8.50
CA ARG A 4 -32.57 1.56 -8.64
C ARG A 4 -32.40 0.92 -10.04
N ALA A 5 -31.42 1.36 -10.82
CA ALA A 5 -31.12 0.78 -12.11
C ALA A 5 -30.97 -0.76 -11.97
N PRO A 6 -31.53 -1.55 -12.91
CA PRO A 6 -31.45 -2.99 -12.87
C PRO A 6 -29.99 -3.43 -12.88
N CYS A 7 -29.59 -4.21 -11.85
CA CYS A 7 -28.22 -4.67 -11.69
C CYS A 7 -28.17 -6.17 -11.99
N ILE A 8 -27.44 -6.53 -13.04
CA ILE A 8 -27.15 -7.93 -13.41
C ILE A 8 -25.65 -8.15 -13.22
N ARG A 9 -25.29 -9.26 -12.59
CA ARG A 9 -23.89 -9.67 -12.45
C ARG A 9 -23.74 -11.16 -12.73
N VAL A 10 -22.97 -11.48 -13.75
CA VAL A 10 -22.53 -12.84 -14.08
C VAL A 10 -21.09 -12.98 -13.60
N SER A 11 -20.85 -13.96 -12.75
CA SER A 11 -19.52 -14.22 -12.19
C SER A 11 -19.04 -15.59 -12.63
N VAL A 12 -17.87 -15.63 -13.29
CA VAL A 12 -17.25 -16.82 -13.87
C VAL A 12 -15.78 -17.01 -13.46
N LEU A 13 -15.22 -16.08 -12.69
CA LEU A 13 -13.87 -16.18 -12.11
C LEU A 13 -13.89 -17.04 -10.83
N GLY A 14 -14.43 -18.24 -10.93
CA GLY A 14 -14.72 -19.23 -9.91
C GLY A 14 -15.97 -20.00 -10.29
N PRO A 15 -16.65 -20.68 -9.35
CA PRO A 15 -17.96 -21.28 -9.60
C PRO A 15 -18.94 -20.25 -10.15
N VAL A 16 -19.72 -20.67 -11.19
CA VAL A 16 -20.65 -19.78 -11.87
C VAL A 16 -21.71 -19.25 -10.91
N ARG A 17 -21.95 -17.93 -11.00
CA ARG A 17 -23.00 -17.28 -10.20
C ARG A 17 -23.69 -16.22 -11.06
N LEU A 18 -25.01 -16.17 -10.95
CA LEU A 18 -25.84 -15.11 -11.50
C LEU A 18 -26.54 -14.38 -10.37
N ASP A 19 -26.27 -13.09 -10.24
CA ASP A 19 -26.98 -12.21 -9.31
C ASP A 19 -27.80 -11.19 -10.12
N VAL A 20 -29.05 -11.02 -9.73
CA VAL A 20 -29.96 -10.07 -10.34
C VAL A 20 -30.60 -9.22 -9.24
N ASN A 21 -30.42 -7.90 -9.32
CA ASN A 21 -30.89 -6.94 -8.33
C ASN A 21 -30.42 -7.29 -6.90
N GLY A 22 -29.21 -7.89 -6.76
CA GLY A 22 -28.61 -8.29 -5.50
C GLY A 22 -29.08 -9.65 -4.96
N ALA A 23 -29.98 -10.35 -5.67
CA ALA A 23 -30.43 -11.69 -5.31
C ALA A 23 -29.77 -12.75 -6.19
N ALA A 24 -29.27 -13.84 -5.59
CA ALA A 24 -28.71 -14.96 -6.31
C ALA A 24 -29.80 -15.73 -7.06
N VAL A 25 -29.59 -15.98 -8.36
CA VAL A 25 -30.49 -16.76 -9.22
C VAL A 25 -29.88 -18.13 -9.44
N ARG A 26 -30.55 -19.17 -8.99
CA ARG A 26 -30.14 -20.56 -9.22
C ARG A 26 -30.42 -20.94 -10.68
N LEU A 27 -29.41 -21.41 -11.38
CA LEU A 27 -29.49 -22.00 -12.68
C LEU A 27 -29.47 -23.55 -12.58
N THR A 28 -30.18 -24.23 -13.47
CA THR A 28 -29.99 -25.69 -13.57
C THR A 28 -28.59 -25.99 -14.15
N PRO A 29 -28.00 -27.17 -13.87
CA PRO A 29 -26.64 -27.49 -14.33
C PRO A 29 -26.44 -27.28 -15.84
N LEU A 30 -27.40 -27.73 -16.67
CA LEU A 30 -27.33 -27.56 -18.12
C LEU A 30 -27.47 -26.09 -18.55
N THR A 31 -28.31 -25.31 -17.88
CA THR A 31 -28.45 -23.87 -18.17
C THR A 31 -27.21 -23.11 -17.75
N ALA A 32 -26.56 -23.49 -16.64
CA ALA A 32 -25.28 -22.95 -16.22
C ALA A 32 -24.15 -23.27 -17.23
N ARG A 33 -24.04 -24.53 -17.70
CA ARG A 33 -23.08 -24.91 -18.74
C ARG A 33 -23.31 -24.15 -20.04
N LEU A 34 -24.59 -23.96 -20.44
CA LEU A 34 -24.95 -23.19 -21.64
C LEU A 34 -24.54 -21.71 -21.48
N LEU A 35 -24.78 -21.08 -20.32
CA LEU A 35 -24.28 -19.72 -20.01
C LEU A 35 -22.77 -19.65 -20.15
N LEU A 36 -22.03 -20.57 -19.52
CA LEU A 36 -20.59 -20.63 -19.59
C LEU A 36 -20.06 -20.85 -21.02
N ARG A 37 -20.75 -21.65 -21.82
CA ARG A 37 -20.41 -21.82 -23.25
C ARG A 37 -20.56 -20.51 -24.03
N LEU A 38 -21.62 -19.75 -23.76
CA LEU A 38 -21.85 -18.46 -24.41
C LEU A 38 -20.83 -17.39 -23.90
N VAL A 39 -20.48 -17.41 -22.62
CA VAL A 39 -19.39 -16.56 -22.08
C VAL A 39 -18.05 -16.90 -22.73
N ALA A 40 -17.74 -18.20 -22.89
CA ALA A 40 -16.49 -18.63 -23.51
C ALA A 40 -16.42 -18.27 -25.03
N ALA A 41 -17.53 -17.92 -25.65
CA ALA A 41 -17.57 -17.43 -27.03
C ALA A 41 -17.20 -15.93 -27.14
N ASP A 42 -17.02 -15.22 -26.03
CA ASP A 42 -16.53 -13.84 -25.98
C ASP A 42 -17.29 -12.87 -26.90
N GLY A 43 -18.63 -12.94 -26.87
CA GLY A 43 -19.51 -12.12 -27.71
C GLY A 43 -19.75 -12.64 -29.13
N GLU A 44 -19.12 -13.74 -29.51
CA GLU A 44 -19.37 -14.36 -30.79
C GLU A 44 -20.69 -15.18 -30.81
N ALA A 45 -21.31 -15.26 -31.96
CA ALA A 45 -22.54 -16.03 -32.14
C ALA A 45 -22.24 -17.51 -32.27
N VAL A 46 -22.93 -18.36 -31.50
CA VAL A 46 -22.78 -19.83 -31.52
C VAL A 46 -24.02 -20.44 -32.06
N THR A 47 -23.90 -21.41 -33.00
CA THR A 47 -25.05 -22.10 -33.59
C THR A 47 -25.74 -23.02 -32.57
N ALA A 48 -27.04 -23.26 -32.75
CA ALA A 48 -27.81 -24.16 -31.91
C ALA A 48 -27.20 -25.57 -31.87
N ARG A 49 -26.75 -26.04 -33.03
CA ARG A 49 -26.07 -27.35 -33.18
C ARG A 49 -24.79 -27.37 -32.31
N ARG A 50 -23.92 -26.37 -32.45
CA ARG A 50 -22.67 -26.31 -31.70
C ARG A 50 -22.90 -26.19 -30.19
N LEU A 51 -23.92 -25.42 -29.76
CA LEU A 51 -24.31 -25.35 -28.36
C LEU A 51 -24.76 -26.73 -27.84
N TYR A 52 -25.51 -27.49 -28.63
CA TYR A 52 -25.93 -28.82 -28.22
C TYR A 52 -24.74 -29.77 -28.10
N GLU A 53 -23.87 -29.83 -29.10
CA GLU A 53 -22.65 -30.65 -29.09
C GLU A 53 -21.77 -30.35 -27.86
N ASP A 54 -21.49 -29.08 -27.59
CA ASP A 54 -20.59 -28.65 -26.55
C ASP A 54 -21.18 -28.82 -25.11
N VAL A 55 -22.50 -28.67 -24.93
CA VAL A 55 -23.14 -28.67 -23.60
C VAL A 55 -23.66 -30.04 -23.20
N TRP A 56 -24.25 -30.81 -24.15
CA TRP A 56 -24.83 -32.13 -23.86
C TRP A 56 -23.87 -33.28 -24.12
N GLN A 57 -22.85 -33.11 -24.98
CA GLN A 57 -21.82 -34.11 -25.29
C GLN A 57 -22.42 -35.47 -25.68
N PRO A 58 -23.24 -35.54 -26.72
CA PRO A 58 -23.90 -36.78 -27.11
C PRO A 58 -22.83 -37.81 -27.50
N THR A 59 -22.88 -38.98 -26.89
CA THR A 59 -21.96 -40.10 -27.18
C THR A 59 -22.28 -40.82 -28.49
N VAL A 60 -23.44 -40.60 -29.04
CA VAL A 60 -23.92 -41.23 -30.30
C VAL A 60 -24.72 -40.21 -31.12
N GLU A 61 -24.33 -40.04 -32.37
CA GLU A 61 -25.14 -39.32 -33.36
C GLU A 61 -26.24 -40.28 -33.92
N LEU A 62 -27.49 -40.03 -33.52
CA LEU A 62 -28.62 -40.77 -34.09
C LEU A 62 -29.24 -39.98 -35.27
N PRO A 63 -29.56 -40.62 -36.42
CA PRO A 63 -30.24 -39.98 -37.51
C PRO A 63 -31.59 -39.40 -37.03
N HIS A 64 -31.94 -38.16 -37.45
CA HIS A 64 -33.19 -37.44 -37.14
C HIS A 64 -33.30 -36.77 -35.76
N GLN A 65 -32.21 -36.56 -34.99
CA GLN A 65 -32.24 -35.87 -33.71
C GLN A 65 -32.18 -34.34 -33.81
N ASP A 66 -31.93 -33.74 -34.96
CA ASP A 66 -31.73 -32.30 -35.13
C ASP A 66 -32.87 -31.44 -34.57
N LEU A 67 -34.12 -31.85 -34.72
CA LEU A 67 -35.25 -31.11 -34.17
C LEU A 67 -35.36 -31.22 -32.66
N ARG A 68 -35.05 -32.38 -32.08
CA ARG A 68 -35.11 -32.62 -30.65
C ARG A 68 -34.01 -31.87 -29.94
N ASN A 69 -32.80 -31.91 -30.52
CA ASN A 69 -31.62 -31.20 -30.03
C ASN A 69 -31.84 -29.68 -30.03
N ARG A 70 -32.44 -29.16 -31.12
CA ARG A 70 -32.81 -27.75 -31.26
C ARG A 70 -33.82 -27.31 -30.19
N ASN A 71 -34.83 -28.14 -29.90
CA ASN A 71 -35.83 -27.85 -28.87
C ASN A 71 -35.22 -27.81 -27.46
N GLU A 72 -34.27 -28.68 -27.14
CA GLU A 72 -33.58 -28.69 -25.87
C GLU A 72 -32.72 -27.40 -25.68
N VAL A 73 -31.99 -26.98 -26.69
CA VAL A 73 -31.24 -25.71 -26.65
C VAL A 73 -32.19 -24.54 -26.47
N GLN A 74 -33.31 -24.49 -27.25
CA GLN A 74 -34.30 -23.41 -27.12
C GLN A 74 -34.92 -23.33 -25.72
N LYS A 75 -35.19 -24.47 -25.10
CA LYS A 75 -35.70 -24.55 -23.72
C LYS A 75 -34.71 -23.92 -22.73
N ARG A 76 -33.43 -24.26 -22.83
CA ARG A 76 -32.39 -23.70 -21.93
C ARG A 76 -32.15 -22.22 -22.20
N ILE A 77 -32.19 -21.78 -23.44
CA ILE A 77 -32.14 -20.35 -23.80
C ILE A 77 -33.34 -19.60 -23.18
N LEU A 78 -34.52 -20.18 -23.21
CA LEU A 78 -35.71 -19.57 -22.60
C LEU A 78 -35.56 -19.49 -21.05
N GLU A 79 -35.06 -20.54 -20.42
CA GLU A 79 -34.78 -20.55 -18.98
C GLU A 79 -33.77 -19.46 -18.64
N LEU A 80 -32.70 -19.33 -19.38
CA LEU A 80 -31.68 -18.31 -19.17
C LEU A 80 -32.23 -16.90 -19.36
N ARG A 81 -33.03 -16.66 -20.39
CA ARG A 81 -33.72 -15.37 -20.59
C ARG A 81 -34.63 -15.02 -19.45
N ARG A 82 -35.45 -15.98 -18.97
CA ARG A 82 -36.30 -15.78 -17.77
C ARG A 82 -35.50 -15.43 -16.52
N ALA A 83 -34.30 -15.98 -16.40
CA ALA A 83 -33.40 -15.65 -15.28
C ALA A 83 -32.94 -14.17 -15.34
N PHE A 84 -32.60 -13.67 -16.53
CA PHE A 84 -32.25 -12.26 -16.73
C PHE A 84 -33.45 -11.32 -16.69
N ASP A 85 -34.66 -11.78 -17.09
CA ASP A 85 -35.89 -10.98 -17.04
C ASP A 85 -36.35 -10.67 -15.62
N ARG A 86 -35.72 -11.27 -14.57
CA ARG A 86 -35.88 -10.85 -13.18
C ARG A 86 -35.35 -9.44 -12.90
N ALA A 87 -34.47 -8.92 -13.76
CA ALA A 87 -34.00 -7.53 -13.71
C ALA A 87 -35.05 -6.55 -14.25
N GLY A 88 -35.95 -7.03 -15.10
CA GLY A 88 -37.03 -6.30 -15.74
C GLY A 88 -37.39 -6.95 -17.08
N PRO A 89 -38.62 -6.74 -17.59
CA PRO A 89 -39.09 -7.30 -18.84
C PRO A 89 -38.16 -6.94 -20.03
N GLY A 90 -37.81 -7.93 -20.86
CA GLY A 90 -37.01 -7.73 -22.07
C GLY A 90 -35.50 -7.80 -21.89
N HIS A 91 -34.97 -7.82 -20.63
CA HIS A 91 -33.54 -7.96 -20.36
C HIS A 91 -33.00 -9.31 -20.92
N GLY A 92 -33.74 -10.39 -20.78
CA GLY A 92 -33.32 -11.69 -21.29
C GLY A 92 -33.11 -11.70 -22.80
N ALA A 93 -34.01 -11.07 -23.57
CA ALA A 93 -33.89 -10.96 -25.02
C ALA A 93 -32.75 -10.00 -25.45
N ARG A 94 -32.50 -8.93 -24.69
CA ARG A 94 -31.37 -8.01 -24.89
C ARG A 94 -30.04 -8.72 -24.69
N ILE A 95 -29.90 -9.48 -23.61
CA ILE A 95 -28.64 -10.12 -23.20
C ILE A 95 -28.39 -11.39 -24.04
N VAL A 96 -29.40 -12.24 -24.21
CA VAL A 96 -29.25 -13.46 -25.01
C VAL A 96 -29.92 -13.24 -26.37
N ARG A 97 -29.15 -12.74 -27.34
CA ARG A 97 -29.63 -12.41 -28.67
C ARG A 97 -29.76 -13.68 -29.55
N THR A 98 -30.81 -13.74 -30.34
CA THR A 98 -30.98 -14.75 -31.37
C THR A 98 -30.68 -14.17 -32.74
N GLY A 99 -29.87 -14.88 -33.51
CA GLY A 99 -29.58 -14.62 -34.90
C GLY A 99 -29.93 -15.83 -35.81
N ARG A 100 -29.65 -15.71 -37.08
CA ARG A 100 -29.78 -16.78 -38.06
C ARG A 100 -28.53 -16.83 -38.94
N LEU A 101 -27.97 -18.00 -39.11
CA LEU A 101 -26.86 -18.26 -40.02
C LEU A 101 -27.42 -19.01 -41.26
N PRO A 102 -27.27 -18.46 -42.47
CA PRO A 102 -27.64 -19.19 -43.70
C PRO A 102 -26.76 -20.43 -43.84
N THR A 103 -27.37 -21.58 -44.18
CA THR A 103 -26.69 -22.84 -44.47
C THR A 103 -27.22 -23.45 -45.75
N ALA A 104 -26.50 -24.41 -46.33
CA ALA A 104 -26.93 -25.09 -47.54
C ALA A 104 -28.29 -25.84 -47.39
N ARG A 105 -28.71 -26.12 -46.14
CA ARG A 105 -29.96 -26.82 -45.80
C ARG A 105 -31.03 -25.89 -45.18
N GLY A 106 -30.89 -24.56 -45.34
CA GLY A 106 -31.77 -23.55 -44.76
C GLY A 106 -31.05 -22.61 -43.81
N ALA A 107 -31.74 -22.06 -42.78
CA ALA A 107 -31.16 -21.16 -41.81
C ALA A 107 -31.07 -21.82 -40.42
N GLU A 108 -29.88 -21.79 -39.82
CA GLU A 108 -29.64 -22.26 -38.47
C GLU A 108 -29.77 -21.12 -37.46
N SER A 109 -30.38 -21.40 -36.31
CA SER A 109 -30.45 -20.40 -35.20
C SER A 109 -29.10 -20.26 -34.52
N THR A 110 -28.70 -19.02 -34.26
CA THR A 110 -27.50 -18.70 -33.50
C THR A 110 -27.88 -17.93 -32.25
N TYR A 111 -27.04 -18.02 -31.21
CA TYR A 111 -27.21 -17.33 -29.97
C TYR A 111 -25.90 -16.62 -29.56
N ARG A 112 -26.04 -15.40 -29.10
CA ARG A 112 -24.92 -14.57 -28.60
C ARG A 112 -25.25 -13.98 -27.24
N LEU A 113 -24.27 -13.95 -26.37
CA LEU A 113 -24.40 -13.27 -25.10
C LEU A 113 -23.87 -11.83 -25.26
N ASP A 114 -24.66 -10.84 -24.80
CA ASP A 114 -24.40 -9.42 -24.93
C ASP A 114 -24.53 -8.79 -23.51
N LEU A 115 -23.47 -8.92 -22.72
CA LEU A 115 -23.31 -8.34 -21.39
C LEU A 115 -22.41 -7.13 -21.47
N ALA A 116 -22.69 -6.12 -20.67
CA ALA A 116 -21.77 -5.00 -20.47
C ALA A 116 -20.54 -5.44 -19.65
N ASP A 117 -19.44 -4.69 -19.77
CA ASP A 117 -18.18 -5.03 -19.08
C ASP A 117 -18.33 -5.13 -17.55
N ASP A 118 -19.23 -4.38 -16.94
CA ASP A 118 -19.52 -4.39 -15.51
C ASP A 118 -20.56 -5.46 -15.11
N GLU A 119 -21.27 -6.03 -16.08
CA GLU A 119 -22.20 -7.13 -15.87
C GLU A 119 -21.50 -8.51 -15.86
N LEU A 120 -20.24 -8.61 -16.35
CA LEU A 120 -19.46 -9.86 -16.41
C LEU A 120 -18.10 -9.68 -15.72
N ASP A 121 -17.85 -10.47 -14.67
CA ASP A 121 -16.62 -10.33 -13.85
C ASP A 121 -15.33 -10.56 -14.64
N SER A 122 -15.31 -11.46 -15.63
CA SER A 122 -14.13 -11.69 -16.48
C SER A 122 -13.85 -10.52 -17.44
N ALA A 123 -14.88 -9.81 -17.93
CA ALA A 123 -14.73 -8.61 -18.74
C ALA A 123 -14.25 -7.44 -17.86
N ALA A 124 -14.89 -7.23 -16.69
CA ALA A 124 -14.47 -6.24 -15.72
C ALA A 124 -13.01 -6.45 -15.29
N PHE A 125 -12.61 -7.68 -15.00
CA PHE A 125 -11.23 -8.05 -14.67
C PHE A 125 -10.26 -7.66 -15.80
N THR A 126 -10.58 -8.05 -17.03
CA THR A 126 -9.73 -7.77 -18.20
C THR A 126 -9.55 -6.26 -18.40
N ARG A 127 -10.62 -5.49 -18.28
CA ARG A 127 -10.59 -4.02 -18.37
C ARG A 127 -9.75 -3.40 -17.25
N LEU A 128 -9.98 -3.78 -15.99
CA LEU A 128 -9.24 -3.25 -14.84
C LEU A 128 -7.74 -3.51 -14.95
N VAL A 129 -7.34 -4.72 -15.38
CA VAL A 129 -5.91 -5.04 -15.61
C VAL A 129 -5.36 -4.20 -16.76
N GLY A 130 -6.08 -4.08 -17.86
CA GLY A 130 -5.69 -3.24 -19.00
C GLY A 130 -5.52 -1.77 -18.63
N ASP A 131 -6.39 -1.23 -17.77
CA ASP A 131 -6.29 0.13 -17.26
C ASP A 131 -5.10 0.31 -16.31
N ALA A 132 -4.86 -0.69 -15.46
CA ALA A 132 -3.73 -0.70 -14.52
C ALA A 132 -2.37 -0.66 -15.24
N LEU A 133 -2.22 -1.42 -16.34
CA LEU A 133 -0.98 -1.45 -17.13
C LEU A 133 -0.62 -0.10 -17.77
N ARG A 134 -1.57 0.82 -17.87
CA ARG A 134 -1.38 2.19 -18.40
C ARG A 134 -1.32 3.25 -17.31
N ALA A 135 -1.56 2.88 -16.06
CA ALA A 135 -1.68 3.81 -14.95
C ALA A 135 -0.34 4.04 -14.22
N ALA A 136 -0.24 5.16 -13.51
CA ALA A 136 0.86 5.38 -12.58
C ALA A 136 0.82 4.38 -11.40
N PRO A 137 1.96 4.02 -10.77
CA PRO A 137 2.06 2.93 -9.79
C PRO A 137 0.99 2.93 -8.69
N ALA A 138 0.69 4.09 -8.10
CA ALA A 138 -0.31 4.19 -7.03
C ALA A 138 -1.75 3.86 -7.52
N SER A 139 -2.11 4.28 -8.74
CA SER A 139 -3.40 3.96 -9.37
C SER A 139 -3.43 2.52 -9.85
N ALA A 140 -2.31 2.01 -10.42
CA ALA A 140 -2.16 0.63 -10.86
C ALA A 140 -2.41 -0.36 -9.71
N VAL A 141 -1.77 -0.15 -8.56
CA VAL A 141 -1.96 -0.98 -7.36
C VAL A 141 -3.43 -1.07 -6.95
N ARG A 142 -4.14 0.06 -6.95
CA ARG A 142 -5.57 0.09 -6.62
C ARG A 142 -6.40 -0.72 -7.62
N LEU A 143 -6.22 -0.47 -8.92
CA LEU A 143 -6.95 -1.16 -9.99
C LEU A 143 -6.67 -2.67 -9.99
N LEU A 144 -5.42 -3.09 -9.79
CA LEU A 144 -5.04 -4.49 -9.70
C LEU A 144 -5.62 -5.19 -8.46
N THR A 145 -5.65 -4.49 -7.33
CA THR A 145 -6.28 -4.99 -6.11
C THR A 145 -7.78 -5.23 -6.32
N ASP A 146 -8.48 -4.28 -6.95
CA ASP A 146 -9.90 -4.41 -7.26
C ASP A 146 -10.16 -5.52 -8.28
N ALA A 147 -9.30 -5.64 -9.31
CA ALA A 147 -9.37 -6.72 -10.30
C ALA A 147 -9.22 -8.11 -9.65
N LEU A 148 -8.21 -8.30 -8.81
CA LEU A 148 -7.91 -9.58 -8.17
C LEU A 148 -9.00 -10.00 -7.14
N ARG A 149 -9.72 -9.06 -6.55
CA ARG A 149 -10.88 -9.34 -5.69
C ARG A 149 -12.04 -10.02 -6.42
N LEU A 150 -12.11 -9.92 -7.75
CA LEU A 150 -13.13 -10.61 -8.55
C LEU A 150 -12.90 -12.12 -8.61
N TRP A 151 -11.68 -12.59 -8.34
CA TRP A 151 -11.33 -14.01 -8.35
C TRP A 151 -11.82 -14.72 -7.11
N ARG A 152 -12.61 -15.79 -7.32
CA ARG A 152 -13.18 -16.65 -6.27
C ARG A 152 -12.72 -18.09 -6.38
N GLY A 153 -11.96 -18.44 -7.44
CA GLY A 153 -11.47 -19.77 -7.73
C GLY A 153 -10.96 -19.90 -9.17
N ARG A 154 -10.94 -21.10 -9.68
CA ARG A 154 -10.54 -21.34 -11.08
C ARG A 154 -11.62 -20.82 -12.05
N PRO A 155 -11.25 -20.11 -13.12
CA PRO A 155 -12.23 -19.55 -14.04
C PRO A 155 -12.99 -20.67 -14.77
N LEU A 156 -14.26 -20.41 -15.08
CA LEU A 156 -15.15 -21.34 -15.77
C LEU A 156 -15.18 -22.76 -15.16
N THR A 157 -15.20 -22.84 -13.83
CA THR A 157 -14.95 -24.07 -13.03
C THR A 157 -15.71 -25.28 -13.54
N GLU A 158 -16.99 -25.13 -13.91
CA GLU A 158 -17.89 -26.23 -14.29
C GLU A 158 -17.63 -26.79 -15.71
N VAL A 159 -16.89 -26.06 -16.54
CA VAL A 159 -16.61 -26.42 -17.94
C VAL A 159 -15.11 -26.27 -18.30
N ARG A 160 -14.25 -26.08 -17.34
CA ARG A 160 -12.82 -25.74 -17.54
C ARG A 160 -12.05 -26.77 -18.38
N ASP A 161 -12.43 -28.05 -18.32
CA ASP A 161 -11.78 -29.15 -19.00
C ASP A 161 -12.34 -29.37 -20.43
N GLU A 162 -13.43 -28.66 -20.77
CA GLU A 162 -14.05 -28.69 -22.07
C GLU A 162 -13.20 -27.97 -23.12
N GLU A 163 -13.19 -28.50 -24.35
CA GLU A 163 -12.37 -27.96 -25.44
C GLU A 163 -12.63 -26.47 -25.69
N PHE A 164 -13.89 -26.07 -25.73
CA PHE A 164 -14.27 -24.66 -25.94
C PHE A 164 -13.84 -23.71 -24.82
N ALA A 165 -13.62 -24.23 -23.64
CA ALA A 165 -13.24 -23.41 -22.46
C ALA A 165 -11.70 -23.26 -22.28
N ARG A 166 -10.91 -24.17 -22.90
CA ARG A 166 -9.46 -24.21 -22.70
C ARG A 166 -8.75 -22.88 -23.04
N ALA A 167 -9.09 -22.27 -24.17
CA ALA A 167 -8.48 -21.02 -24.59
C ALA A 167 -8.86 -19.84 -23.69
N PRO A 168 -10.16 -19.60 -23.37
CA PRO A 168 -10.56 -18.58 -22.37
C PRO A 168 -9.95 -18.79 -20.99
N VAL A 169 -9.94 -20.03 -20.47
CA VAL A 169 -9.34 -20.36 -19.16
C VAL A 169 -7.86 -20.00 -19.15
N ARG A 170 -7.11 -20.40 -20.17
CA ARG A 170 -5.69 -20.10 -20.30
C ARG A 170 -5.44 -18.59 -20.35
N ARG A 171 -6.20 -17.84 -21.19
CA ARG A 171 -6.11 -16.39 -21.33
C ARG A 171 -6.34 -15.68 -19.98
N LEU A 172 -7.40 -16.03 -19.27
CA LEU A 172 -7.74 -15.44 -17.98
C LEU A 172 -6.68 -15.76 -16.93
N THR A 173 -6.17 -17.00 -16.90
CA THR A 173 -5.11 -17.41 -15.97
C THR A 173 -3.81 -16.61 -16.22
N GLN A 174 -3.39 -16.49 -17.48
CA GLN A 174 -2.21 -15.70 -17.86
C GLN A 174 -2.37 -14.21 -17.48
N LEU A 175 -3.58 -13.67 -17.68
CA LEU A 175 -3.87 -12.28 -17.30
C LEU A 175 -3.84 -12.10 -15.77
N ARG A 176 -4.30 -13.07 -14.98
CA ARG A 176 -4.16 -13.06 -13.52
C ARG A 176 -2.70 -13.08 -13.08
N GLU A 177 -1.89 -13.87 -13.74
CA GLU A 177 -0.44 -13.93 -13.49
C GLU A 177 0.22 -12.58 -13.75
N THR A 178 -0.13 -11.93 -14.86
CA THR A 178 0.32 -10.57 -15.16
C THR A 178 -0.13 -9.59 -14.09
N ALA A 179 -1.40 -9.64 -13.67
CA ALA A 179 -1.93 -8.77 -12.63
C ALA A 179 -1.19 -8.93 -11.29
N LEU A 180 -0.85 -10.15 -10.89
CA LEU A 180 -0.09 -10.41 -9.66
C LEU A 180 1.35 -9.88 -9.75
N ARG A 181 2.04 -10.08 -10.89
CA ARG A 181 3.39 -9.52 -11.11
C ARG A 181 3.39 -8.01 -11.04
N GLU A 182 2.45 -7.36 -11.72
CA GLU A 182 2.34 -5.91 -11.74
C GLU A 182 1.94 -5.34 -10.37
N LEU A 183 1.14 -6.06 -9.59
CA LEU A 183 0.81 -5.67 -8.22
C LEU A 183 2.05 -5.70 -7.32
N ILE A 184 2.87 -6.76 -7.41
CA ILE A 184 4.14 -6.88 -6.69
C ILE A 184 5.09 -5.76 -7.12
N ALA A 185 5.23 -5.52 -8.43
CA ALA A 185 6.08 -4.45 -8.96
C ALA A 185 5.61 -3.06 -8.51
N GLY A 186 4.31 -2.82 -8.55
CA GLY A 186 3.71 -1.55 -8.11
C GLY A 186 3.92 -1.27 -6.62
N HIS A 187 3.71 -2.27 -5.75
CA HIS A 187 4.01 -2.13 -4.33
C HIS A 187 5.51 -1.91 -4.09
N THR A 188 6.37 -2.64 -4.81
CA THR A 188 7.83 -2.48 -4.72
C THR A 188 8.27 -1.08 -5.14
N ALA A 189 7.74 -0.55 -6.26
CA ALA A 189 8.04 0.80 -6.73
C ALA A 189 7.59 1.90 -5.77
N LEU A 190 6.56 1.62 -4.95
CA LEU A 190 6.07 2.52 -3.90
C LEU A 190 6.79 2.32 -2.54
N GLY A 191 7.79 1.44 -2.47
CA GLY A 191 8.50 1.11 -1.22
C GLY A 191 7.65 0.33 -0.20
N ARG A 192 6.49 -0.20 -0.60
CA ARG A 192 5.54 -0.93 0.25
C ARG A 192 5.84 -2.43 0.24
N TYR A 193 7.05 -2.79 0.71
CA TYR A 193 7.53 -4.18 0.67
C TYR A 193 6.70 -5.11 1.55
N ASP A 194 6.15 -4.61 2.66
CA ASP A 194 5.23 -5.29 3.57
C ASP A 194 3.94 -5.76 2.88
N LEU A 195 3.45 -4.99 1.89
CA LEU A 195 2.29 -5.36 1.07
C LEU A 195 2.67 -6.22 -0.14
N ALA A 196 3.89 -6.07 -0.67
CA ALA A 196 4.37 -6.87 -1.79
C ALA A 196 4.69 -8.32 -1.38
N LEU A 197 5.27 -8.52 -0.19
CA LEU A 197 5.77 -9.82 0.29
C LEU A 197 4.68 -10.90 0.35
N PRO A 198 3.52 -10.70 1.02
CA PRO A 198 2.49 -11.75 1.10
C PRO A 198 1.93 -12.12 -0.27
N VAL A 199 1.86 -11.19 -1.22
CA VAL A 199 1.43 -11.46 -2.60
C VAL A 199 2.46 -12.32 -3.32
N ALA A 200 3.76 -12.00 -3.19
CA ALA A 200 4.84 -12.77 -3.80
C ALA A 200 4.96 -14.18 -3.20
N GLU A 201 4.82 -14.32 -1.88
CA GLU A 201 4.83 -15.62 -1.20
C GLU A 201 3.66 -16.51 -1.63
N GLN A 202 2.46 -15.93 -1.72
CA GLN A 202 1.29 -16.66 -2.20
C GLN A 202 1.47 -17.08 -3.66
N THR A 203 1.97 -16.19 -4.52
CA THR A 203 2.22 -16.49 -5.94
C THR A 203 3.24 -17.63 -6.09
N ALA A 204 4.34 -17.60 -5.33
CA ALA A 204 5.34 -18.68 -5.36
C ALA A 204 4.80 -20.02 -4.82
N ARG A 205 3.93 -19.99 -3.81
CA ARG A 205 3.26 -21.21 -3.30
C ARG A 205 2.26 -21.80 -4.29
N GLU A 206 1.50 -20.95 -4.99
CA GLU A 206 0.53 -21.40 -6.01
C GLU A 206 1.25 -21.95 -7.28
N ARG A 207 2.50 -21.52 -7.52
CA ARG A 207 3.28 -21.82 -8.72
C ARG A 207 4.75 -22.15 -8.38
N PRO A 208 5.00 -23.28 -7.74
CA PRO A 208 6.35 -23.65 -7.27
C PRO A 208 7.37 -23.83 -8.40
N ASP A 209 6.91 -24.18 -9.59
CA ASP A 209 7.75 -24.40 -10.79
C ASP A 209 7.95 -23.13 -11.63
N ASP A 210 7.45 -21.97 -11.19
CA ASP A 210 7.60 -20.71 -11.90
C ASP A 210 8.86 -19.96 -11.47
N PRO A 211 9.90 -19.89 -12.32
CA PRO A 211 11.15 -19.22 -11.98
C PRO A 211 11.00 -17.72 -11.79
N GLU A 212 10.02 -17.07 -12.46
CA GLU A 212 9.77 -15.64 -12.29
C GLU A 212 9.16 -15.32 -10.92
N ALA A 213 8.20 -16.14 -10.45
CA ALA A 213 7.61 -16.00 -9.13
C ALA A 213 8.66 -16.21 -8.03
N ALA A 214 9.50 -17.24 -8.16
CA ALA A 214 10.60 -17.50 -7.24
C ALA A 214 11.63 -16.35 -7.23
N ALA A 215 11.99 -15.82 -8.41
CA ALA A 215 12.92 -14.70 -8.54
C ALA A 215 12.35 -13.40 -7.98
N ALA A 216 11.05 -13.13 -8.14
CA ALA A 216 10.39 -11.96 -7.57
C ALA A 216 10.41 -12.02 -6.04
N LEU A 217 10.07 -13.16 -5.45
CA LEU A 217 10.15 -13.40 -4.01
C LEU A 217 11.59 -13.28 -3.49
N ALA A 218 12.57 -13.84 -4.19
CA ALA A 218 13.98 -13.75 -3.82
C ALA A 218 14.48 -12.29 -3.84
N ARG A 219 14.11 -11.51 -4.86
CA ARG A 219 14.46 -10.07 -4.95
C ARG A 219 13.84 -9.27 -3.81
N LEU A 220 12.55 -9.50 -3.48
CA LEU A 220 11.90 -8.86 -2.34
C LEU A 220 12.57 -9.21 -1.03
N ASN A 221 12.88 -10.48 -0.81
CA ASN A 221 13.57 -10.95 0.38
C ASN A 221 15.00 -10.38 0.48
N ALA A 222 15.70 -10.20 -0.65
CA ALA A 222 17.00 -9.55 -0.68
C ALA A 222 16.89 -8.07 -0.29
N ARG A 223 15.93 -7.35 -0.86
CA ARG A 223 15.65 -5.95 -0.50
C ARG A 223 15.25 -5.77 0.95
N LEU A 224 14.42 -6.68 1.48
CA LEU A 224 14.06 -6.67 2.89
C LEU A 224 15.25 -7.00 3.79
N ARG A 225 16.14 -7.94 3.37
CA ARG A 225 17.38 -8.24 4.10
C ARG A 225 18.38 -7.10 4.05
N GLU A 226 18.54 -6.42 2.91
CA GLU A 226 19.34 -5.21 2.81
C GLU A 226 18.81 -4.13 3.75
N ARG A 227 17.50 -3.99 3.84
CA ARG A 227 16.82 -3.05 4.74
C ARG A 227 16.91 -3.47 6.22
N HIS A 228 16.81 -4.77 6.52
CA HIS A 228 16.88 -5.33 7.88
C HIS A 228 18.31 -5.73 8.27
N GLY A 229 19.27 -5.79 7.34
CA GLY A 229 20.67 -6.09 7.66
C GLY A 229 21.31 -5.06 8.60
N ASP A 230 20.79 -3.85 8.57
CA ASP A 230 21.14 -2.77 9.50
C ASP A 230 20.20 -2.68 10.71
N GLU A 231 19.17 -3.53 10.79
CA GLU A 231 18.25 -3.58 11.92
C GLU A 231 18.88 -4.35 13.08
N LEU A 232 19.17 -3.65 14.15
CA LEU A 232 19.81 -4.20 15.35
C LEU A 232 18.79 -4.74 16.35
N LEU A 233 17.59 -4.15 16.39
CA LEU A 233 16.53 -4.48 17.32
C LEU A 233 15.19 -4.02 16.74
N ARG A 234 14.16 -4.87 16.80
CA ARG A 234 12.76 -4.52 16.52
C ARG A 234 11.87 -4.96 17.66
N HIS A 235 11.03 -4.08 18.12
CA HIS A 235 10.02 -4.38 19.12
C HIS A 235 8.67 -3.77 18.70
N THR A 236 7.63 -4.61 18.67
CA THR A 236 6.26 -4.15 18.40
C THR A 236 5.57 -3.85 19.72
N LEU A 237 5.19 -2.60 19.93
CA LEU A 237 4.34 -2.19 21.04
C LEU A 237 2.90 -2.67 20.77
N ARG A 238 2.58 -3.87 21.27
CA ARG A 238 1.36 -4.64 20.90
C ARG A 238 0.08 -3.90 21.21
N GLY A 239 0.02 -3.22 22.36
CA GLY A 239 -1.11 -2.41 22.76
C GLY A 239 -1.37 -1.21 21.86
N LEU A 240 -0.33 -0.68 21.21
CA LEU A 240 -0.35 0.52 20.39
C LEU A 240 -0.21 0.23 18.88
N ARG A 241 0.13 -1.01 18.49
CA ARG A 241 0.34 -1.46 17.10
C ARG A 241 1.38 -0.63 16.35
N VAL A 242 2.45 -0.25 17.01
CA VAL A 242 3.53 0.56 16.47
C VAL A 242 4.85 -0.16 16.66
N ASP A 243 5.71 -0.14 15.65
CA ASP A 243 7.03 -0.71 15.72
C ASP A 243 8.06 0.33 16.19
N VAL A 244 8.92 -0.05 17.12
CA VAL A 244 10.15 0.66 17.47
C VAL A 244 11.33 -0.15 16.97
N VAL A 245 12.15 0.46 16.12
CA VAL A 245 13.28 -0.21 15.46
C VAL A 245 14.55 0.54 15.73
N VAL A 246 15.60 -0.14 16.18
CA VAL A 246 16.96 0.40 16.24
C VAL A 246 17.69 -0.05 14.98
N VAL A 247 18.14 0.90 14.17
CA VAL A 247 18.84 0.64 12.90
C VAL A 247 20.26 1.17 12.96
N ARG A 248 21.19 0.36 12.49
CA ARG A 248 22.57 0.78 12.23
C ARG A 248 22.63 1.56 10.92
N GLY A 249 23.34 2.67 10.86
CA GLY A 249 23.60 3.38 9.59
C GLY A 249 23.45 4.89 9.67
N ASP A 250 23.07 5.48 8.53
CA ASP A 250 22.92 6.91 8.34
C ASP A 250 21.45 7.33 8.35
N LEU A 251 21.14 8.45 8.99
CA LEU A 251 19.80 9.02 9.05
C LEU A 251 19.25 9.34 7.65
N PHE A 252 20.07 9.82 6.74
CA PHE A 252 19.65 10.28 5.43
C PHE A 252 19.37 9.12 4.45
N ASP A 253 19.84 7.91 4.75
CA ASP A 253 19.57 6.70 3.99
C ASP A 253 18.17 6.12 4.28
N GLN A 254 17.45 6.70 5.25
CA GLN A 254 16.06 6.34 5.57
C GLN A 254 15.06 7.03 4.60
N GLU A 255 15.11 6.67 3.30
CA GLU A 255 14.39 7.38 2.23
C GLU A 255 12.87 7.33 2.33
N ASP A 256 12.31 6.28 2.93
CA ASP A 256 10.88 6.06 3.11
C ASP A 256 10.31 6.68 4.39
N ALA A 257 11.18 7.22 5.26
CA ALA A 257 10.80 7.81 6.54
C ALA A 257 10.84 9.34 6.53
N ASN A 258 10.06 9.96 7.39
CA ASN A 258 10.27 11.33 7.83
C ASN A 258 11.52 11.38 8.71
N LEU A 259 12.28 12.45 8.64
CA LEU A 259 13.53 12.59 9.40
C LEU A 259 13.37 13.59 10.52
N VAL A 260 14.00 13.32 11.66
CA VAL A 260 14.18 14.31 12.74
C VAL A 260 15.63 14.78 12.76
N VAL A 261 15.83 16.07 12.64
CA VAL A 261 17.15 16.70 12.69
C VAL A 261 17.21 17.71 13.81
N GLY A 262 18.18 17.55 14.69
CA GLY A 262 18.39 18.46 15.82
C GLY A 262 18.94 19.81 15.37
N PHE A 263 18.34 20.88 15.89
CA PHE A 263 18.73 22.27 15.70
C PHE A 263 19.00 22.97 17.04
N SER A 264 19.68 24.09 16.96
CA SER A 264 19.73 25.04 18.09
C SER A 264 18.49 25.94 18.10
N ASP A 265 18.28 26.64 19.20
CA ASP A 265 17.20 27.62 19.44
C ASP A 265 17.19 28.80 18.45
N THR A 266 18.25 28.97 17.66
CA THR A 266 18.36 30.02 16.62
C THR A 266 18.14 29.54 15.22
N PHE A 267 18.00 28.23 14.96
CA PHE A 267 17.78 27.63 13.63
C PHE A 267 18.77 28.12 12.57
N ASP A 268 20.02 28.28 12.92
CA ASP A 268 21.07 28.65 11.97
C ASP A 268 21.20 27.57 10.89
N THR A 269 21.57 27.96 9.65
CA THR A 269 21.72 27.05 8.49
C THR A 269 23.02 27.26 7.72
N SER A 270 23.82 28.26 8.10
CA SER A 270 25.09 28.56 7.43
C SER A 270 26.15 27.53 7.79
N THR A 271 26.68 26.83 6.79
CA THR A 271 27.68 25.77 6.87
C THR A 271 29.07 26.28 6.55
N ASP A 272 29.41 27.48 7.00
CA ASP A 272 30.75 28.09 6.84
C ASP A 272 31.77 27.61 7.91
N ASP A 273 31.45 26.53 8.64
CA ASP A 273 32.19 25.93 9.75
C ASP A 273 32.41 26.84 10.94
N ILE A 274 31.80 28.03 10.94
CA ILE A 274 31.87 28.98 12.02
C ILE A 274 30.67 28.83 12.98
N VAL A 275 29.46 28.65 12.42
CA VAL A 275 28.21 28.51 13.19
C VAL A 275 27.74 27.06 13.21
N ILE A 276 27.80 26.37 12.06
CA ILE A 276 27.41 24.97 11.93
C ILE A 276 28.54 24.22 11.22
N SER A 277 28.99 23.11 11.83
CA SER A 277 29.93 22.20 11.22
C SER A 277 29.22 21.44 10.07
N ARG A 278 29.87 21.31 8.93
CA ARG A 278 29.41 20.48 7.78
C ARG A 278 29.29 19.02 8.16
N GLU A 279 30.11 18.52 9.09
CA GLU A 279 30.07 17.14 9.56
C GLU A 279 28.89 16.86 10.49
N SER A 280 28.25 17.91 11.04
CA SER A 280 27.04 17.73 11.86
C SER A 280 25.88 17.21 11.03
N VAL A 281 24.91 16.50 11.67
CA VAL A 281 23.67 16.06 11.01
C VAL A 281 22.94 17.24 10.34
N GLN A 282 22.99 18.41 10.97
CA GLN A 282 22.41 19.64 10.43
C GLN A 282 23.16 20.15 9.19
N GLY A 283 24.50 20.10 9.16
CA GLY A 283 25.30 20.45 7.98
C GLY A 283 25.06 19.47 6.83
N GLN A 284 25.05 18.17 7.14
CA GLN A 284 24.73 17.14 6.14
C GLN A 284 23.32 17.27 5.59
N LEU A 285 22.33 17.72 6.36
CA LEU A 285 20.99 18.05 5.88
C LEU A 285 21.06 19.06 4.72
N VAL A 286 21.84 20.14 4.88
CA VAL A 286 22.01 21.16 3.84
C VAL A 286 22.66 20.58 2.60
N ASP A 287 23.73 19.80 2.77
CA ASP A 287 24.49 19.26 1.63
C ASP A 287 23.71 18.15 0.91
N ARG A 288 23.11 17.20 1.61
CA ARG A 288 22.50 15.99 1.00
C ARG A 288 21.07 16.22 0.51
N LEU A 289 20.24 17.00 1.23
CA LEU A 289 18.82 17.17 0.87
C LEU A 289 18.51 18.53 0.22
N PHE A 290 19.41 19.49 0.34
CA PHE A 290 19.27 20.82 -0.27
C PHE A 290 20.41 21.18 -1.23
N GLU A 291 21.25 20.20 -1.60
CA GLU A 291 22.36 20.37 -2.58
C GLU A 291 23.27 21.54 -2.22
N GLY A 292 23.58 21.74 -0.95
CA GLY A 292 24.36 22.85 -0.43
C GLY A 292 23.63 24.21 -0.42
N ARG A 293 22.38 24.27 -0.89
CA ARG A 293 21.59 25.50 -0.99
C ARG A 293 20.93 25.86 0.34
N HIS A 294 21.73 26.28 1.32
CA HIS A 294 21.23 26.64 2.67
C HIS A 294 20.08 27.66 2.66
N ARG A 295 20.02 28.55 1.67
CA ARG A 295 18.93 29.56 1.53
C ARG A 295 17.55 28.92 1.35
N LEU A 296 17.47 27.78 0.65
CA LEU A 296 16.20 27.08 0.50
C LEU A 296 15.69 26.52 1.84
N LEU A 297 16.57 25.91 2.61
CA LEU A 297 16.23 25.47 3.96
C LEU A 297 15.83 26.66 4.85
N ASP A 298 16.57 27.76 4.75
CA ASP A 298 16.29 29.04 5.43
C ASP A 298 14.87 29.55 5.17
N ASP A 299 14.45 29.53 3.91
CA ASP A 299 13.11 29.98 3.50
C ASP A 299 11.99 29.08 4.04
N HIS A 300 12.24 27.76 4.12
CA HIS A 300 11.30 26.84 4.75
C HIS A 300 11.22 27.08 6.27
N LEU A 301 12.35 27.16 6.95
CA LEU A 301 12.40 27.43 8.38
C LEU A 301 11.76 28.78 8.73
N ARG A 302 12.05 29.83 7.96
CA ARG A 302 11.47 31.16 8.16
C ARG A 302 9.95 31.15 8.03
N ARG A 303 9.40 30.38 7.07
CA ARG A 303 7.96 30.21 6.93
C ARG A 303 7.34 29.47 8.12
N GLY A 304 7.92 28.36 8.56
CA GLY A 304 7.42 27.58 9.70
C GLY A 304 7.55 28.32 11.04
N LEU A 305 8.55 29.21 11.18
CA LEU A 305 8.75 30.00 12.38
C LEU A 305 7.89 31.26 12.50
N ARG A 306 7.11 31.60 11.48
CA ARG A 306 6.25 32.82 11.51
C ARG A 306 5.21 32.81 12.60
N GLU A 307 4.69 31.64 12.92
CA GLU A 307 3.65 31.46 13.95
C GLU A 307 4.21 31.18 15.34
N VAL A 308 5.55 31.07 15.46
CA VAL A 308 6.21 30.81 16.73
C VAL A 308 6.66 32.12 17.34
N THR A 309 6.16 32.45 18.53
CA THR A 309 6.58 33.63 19.27
C THR A 309 8.05 33.52 19.70
N PRO A 310 8.95 34.40 19.25
CA PRO A 310 10.34 34.40 19.67
C PRO A 310 10.47 34.66 21.18
N LEU A 311 11.46 34.04 21.80
CA LEU A 311 11.83 34.35 23.22
C LEU A 311 12.58 35.64 23.32
N ALA A 312 13.51 35.90 22.39
CA ALA A 312 14.37 37.10 22.41
C ALA A 312 14.98 37.31 21.02
N THR A 313 15.44 38.53 20.77
CA THR A 313 16.32 38.84 19.65
C THR A 313 17.60 39.49 20.18
N GLU A 314 18.73 38.82 19.95
CA GLU A 314 20.04 39.30 20.37
C GLU A 314 20.48 40.54 19.59
N SER A 315 21.20 41.44 20.21
CA SER A 315 21.83 42.56 19.52
C SER A 315 23.00 42.07 18.64
N VAL A 316 23.36 42.85 17.62
CA VAL A 316 24.56 42.57 16.78
C VAL A 316 25.82 42.50 17.63
N ARG A 317 25.90 43.33 18.71
CA ARG A 317 27.04 43.37 19.60
C ARG A 317 27.15 42.13 20.49
N ALA A 318 25.99 41.60 20.93
CA ALA A 318 25.96 40.41 21.79
C ALA A 318 26.19 39.12 21.00
N LYS A 319 25.60 39.01 19.76
CA LYS A 319 25.78 37.87 18.83
C LYS A 319 26.13 38.40 17.45
N PRO A 320 27.44 38.58 17.15
CA PRO A 320 27.90 39.18 15.88
C PRO A 320 27.74 38.24 14.67
N ARG A 321 27.58 36.89 14.89
CA ARG A 321 27.50 35.87 13.85
C ARG A 321 26.29 34.99 14.04
N GLY A 322 25.75 34.44 12.94
CA GLY A 322 24.57 33.60 12.89
C GLY A 322 23.27 34.38 13.11
N ARG A 323 22.18 33.63 13.24
CA ARG A 323 20.85 34.20 13.51
C ARG A 323 20.75 34.67 14.95
N ARG A 324 20.06 35.77 15.17
CA ARG A 324 19.95 36.43 16.49
C ARG A 324 18.62 36.19 17.19
N THR A 325 17.59 35.78 16.42
CA THR A 325 16.28 35.47 17.01
C THR A 325 16.31 34.09 17.64
N ARG A 326 15.90 34.02 18.89
CA ARG A 326 15.84 32.79 19.70
C ARG A 326 14.40 32.32 19.81
N TYR A 327 14.20 31.04 19.61
CA TYR A 327 12.89 30.39 19.72
C TYR A 327 12.86 29.44 20.94
N PRO A 328 11.66 29.08 21.43
CA PRO A 328 11.54 28.14 22.53
C PRO A 328 12.17 26.78 22.21
N ILE A 329 12.81 26.19 23.20
CA ILE A 329 13.21 24.79 23.14
C ILE A 329 11.98 23.91 22.91
N GLY A 330 12.07 22.90 22.04
CA GLY A 330 10.98 22.08 21.60
C GLY A 330 10.22 22.63 20.40
N THR A 331 10.61 23.79 19.84
CA THR A 331 10.08 24.24 18.56
C THR A 331 10.46 23.21 17.48
N ALA A 332 9.45 22.60 16.86
CA ALA A 332 9.61 21.64 15.77
C ALA A 332 9.03 22.24 14.47
N VAL A 333 9.88 22.41 13.45
CA VAL A 333 9.48 22.97 12.16
C VAL A 333 9.44 21.86 11.12
N PRO A 334 8.26 21.51 10.56
CA PRO A 334 8.14 20.53 9.51
C PRO A 334 8.57 21.12 8.15
N VAL A 335 9.68 20.68 7.61
CA VAL A 335 10.24 21.11 6.33
C VAL A 335 9.90 20.07 5.25
N PRO A 336 9.17 20.42 4.17
CA PRO A 336 8.88 19.49 3.11
C PRO A 336 10.11 19.21 2.25
N VAL A 337 10.39 17.93 1.99
CA VAL A 337 11.47 17.46 1.10
C VAL A 337 10.91 16.32 0.25
N GLY A 338 10.57 16.59 -1.01
CA GLY A 338 9.91 15.61 -1.87
C GLY A 338 8.59 15.13 -1.27
N ASN A 339 8.48 13.84 -1.05
CA ASN A 339 7.27 13.19 -0.51
C ASN A 339 7.33 12.96 1.03
N ARG A 340 8.38 13.44 1.70
CA ARG A 340 8.60 13.29 3.16
C ARG A 340 8.78 14.63 3.86
N ARG A 341 8.87 14.61 5.17
CA ARG A 341 9.12 15.77 6.02
C ARG A 341 10.46 15.61 6.77
N VAL A 342 11.16 16.70 6.92
CA VAL A 342 12.26 16.84 7.88
C VAL A 342 11.76 17.72 9.02
N PHE A 343 11.73 17.17 10.23
CA PHE A 343 11.37 17.91 11.44
C PHE A 343 12.63 18.55 12.02
N ALA A 344 12.80 19.86 11.81
CA ALA A 344 13.88 20.63 12.43
C ALA A 344 13.51 20.92 13.89
N LEU A 345 14.19 20.28 14.82
CA LEU A 345 13.85 20.27 16.24
C LEU A 345 14.85 21.11 17.07
N ALA A 346 14.40 22.20 17.67
CA ALA A 346 15.22 22.99 18.59
C ALA A 346 15.38 22.27 19.94
N TYR A 347 16.51 21.60 20.16
CA TYR A 347 16.80 20.86 21.39
C TYR A 347 17.99 21.42 22.18
N SER A 348 18.73 22.37 21.60
CA SER A 348 19.92 22.97 22.22
C SER A 348 19.88 24.48 22.14
N ARG A 349 20.58 25.14 23.05
CA ARG A 349 20.77 26.59 23.08
C ARG A 349 22.12 26.93 22.50
N LEU A 350 22.16 27.77 21.47
CA LEU A 350 23.39 28.27 20.92
C LEU A 350 23.88 29.50 21.73
N GLY A 351 24.96 29.34 22.46
CA GLY A 351 25.58 30.46 23.17
C GLY A 351 26.06 31.55 22.21
N ASN A 352 26.29 32.75 22.76
CA ASN A 352 26.91 33.83 21.97
C ASN A 352 28.37 33.54 21.62
N ASP A 353 28.98 32.56 22.32
CA ASP A 353 30.28 31.94 22.04
C ASP A 353 30.21 30.88 20.89
N LEU A 354 29.07 30.74 20.24
CA LEU A 354 28.77 29.76 19.19
C LEU A 354 28.89 28.28 19.63
N ARG A 355 28.84 28.05 20.95
CA ARG A 355 28.78 26.68 21.47
C ARG A 355 27.34 26.29 21.78
N ALA A 356 26.91 25.17 21.19
CA ALA A 356 25.61 24.61 21.50
C ALA A 356 25.67 23.84 22.84
N ARG A 357 24.69 24.07 23.69
CA ARG A 357 24.52 23.40 24.99
C ARG A 357 23.10 22.87 25.11
N SER A 358 22.95 21.65 25.61
CA SER A 358 21.66 21.06 25.92
C SER A 358 21.72 20.32 27.25
N ALA A 359 20.58 20.26 27.91
CA ALA A 359 20.43 19.51 29.17
C ALA A 359 19.40 18.37 28.95
N PRO A 360 19.40 17.31 29.79
CA PRO A 360 18.41 16.24 29.71
C PRO A 360 16.96 16.74 29.70
N ALA A 361 16.66 17.74 30.50
CA ALA A 361 15.34 18.37 30.58
C ALA A 361 14.94 19.10 29.26
N ASP A 362 15.91 19.80 28.64
CA ASP A 362 15.67 20.47 27.34
C ASP A 362 15.42 19.44 26.24
N LEU A 363 16.13 18.31 26.22
CA LEU A 363 15.91 17.23 25.26
C LEU A 363 14.54 16.56 25.46
N ARG A 364 14.20 16.22 26.73
CA ARG A 364 12.88 15.65 27.06
C ARG A 364 11.76 16.55 26.55
N LEU A 365 11.79 17.83 26.93
CA LEU A 365 10.81 18.83 26.49
C LEU A 365 10.72 18.91 24.95
N SER A 366 11.87 18.81 24.27
CA SER A 366 11.91 18.87 22.82
C SER A 366 11.23 17.66 22.17
N LEU A 367 11.49 16.47 22.69
CA LEU A 367 10.87 15.25 22.21
C LEU A 367 9.35 15.24 22.48
N GLU A 368 8.93 15.63 23.68
CA GLU A 368 7.51 15.74 24.04
C GLU A 368 6.74 16.69 23.09
N ARG A 369 7.37 17.76 22.61
CA ARG A 369 6.78 18.70 21.64
C ARG A 369 6.94 18.26 20.18
N LEU A 370 7.88 17.38 19.88
CA LEU A 370 8.10 16.81 18.56
C LEU A 370 6.92 15.93 18.13
N TRP A 371 6.48 15.01 19.00
CA TRP A 371 5.52 13.98 18.62
C TRP A 371 4.16 14.53 18.18
N PRO A 372 3.56 15.53 18.84
CA PRO A 372 2.35 16.18 18.32
C PRO A 372 2.56 16.83 16.93
N SER A 373 3.74 17.40 16.69
CA SER A 373 4.07 17.95 15.36
C SER A 373 4.20 16.84 14.30
N VAL A 374 4.74 15.68 14.69
CA VAL A 374 4.81 14.50 13.82
C VAL A 374 3.40 13.97 13.52
N ALA A 375 2.54 13.86 14.51
CA ALA A 375 1.14 13.42 14.30
C ALA A 375 0.41 14.33 13.31
N LEU A 376 0.58 15.64 13.47
CA LEU A 376 -0.11 16.62 12.62
C LEU A 376 0.45 16.71 11.19
N HIS A 377 1.76 16.59 11.01
CA HIS A 377 2.43 16.88 9.72
C HIS A 377 3.12 15.67 9.08
N GLY A 378 3.28 14.57 9.80
CA GLY A 378 4.07 13.40 9.36
C GLY A 378 3.37 12.49 8.38
N LEU A 379 2.07 12.72 8.05
CA LEU A 379 1.29 11.95 7.09
C LEU A 379 1.26 10.44 7.39
N PHE A 380 1.32 10.09 8.67
CA PHE A 380 1.36 8.71 9.16
C PHE A 380 2.44 7.85 8.45
N ARG A 381 3.63 8.42 8.27
CA ARG A 381 4.80 7.72 7.72
C ARG A 381 5.75 7.30 8.84
N PRO A 382 6.61 6.29 8.62
CA PRO A 382 7.72 6.01 9.52
C PRO A 382 8.53 7.27 9.85
N VAL A 383 9.07 7.34 11.04
CA VAL A 383 9.91 8.46 11.50
C VAL A 383 11.28 7.94 11.90
N ALA A 384 12.32 8.49 11.31
CA ALA A 384 13.72 8.21 11.66
C ALA A 384 14.31 9.36 12.48
N ILE A 385 14.89 9.00 13.61
CA ILE A 385 15.53 9.93 14.55
C ILE A 385 16.93 9.42 14.91
N PRO A 386 17.98 10.25 14.88
CA PRO A 386 19.30 9.87 15.37
C PRO A 386 19.31 9.86 16.90
N LEU A 387 20.38 9.37 17.52
CA LEU A 387 20.61 9.57 18.95
C LEU A 387 20.90 11.06 19.23
N ILE A 388 19.84 11.88 19.27
CA ILE A 388 19.95 13.32 19.53
C ILE A 388 20.58 13.54 20.90
N GLY A 389 21.62 14.37 20.96
CA GLY A 389 22.38 14.61 22.18
C GLY A 389 23.68 13.81 22.28
N ALA A 390 23.91 12.81 21.39
CA ALA A 390 25.17 12.06 21.34
C ALA A 390 26.30 12.80 20.60
N GLY A 391 25.94 13.75 19.69
CA GLY A 391 26.86 14.43 18.79
C GLY A 391 27.54 15.70 19.36
N LEU A 392 27.70 16.73 18.50
CA LEU A 392 28.44 17.99 18.84
C LEU A 392 27.83 18.79 20.00
N SER A 393 26.52 18.74 20.20
CA SER A 393 25.83 19.34 21.36
C SER A 393 25.60 18.27 22.43
N ARG A 394 26.67 17.55 22.79
CA ARG A 394 26.62 16.37 23.64
C ARG A 394 26.03 16.70 25.02
N ILE A 395 25.02 15.91 25.40
CA ILE A 395 24.48 15.90 26.77
C ILE A 395 25.35 14.95 27.56
N VAL A 396 26.22 15.51 28.38
CA VAL A 396 27.26 14.74 29.11
C VAL A 396 26.64 13.84 30.20
N GLU A 397 25.49 14.23 30.70
CA GLU A 397 24.77 13.55 31.78
C GLU A 397 24.03 12.26 31.34
N LEU A 398 23.87 12.03 30.04
CA LEU A 398 23.21 10.85 29.50
C LEU A 398 24.14 10.04 28.59
N ASP A 399 24.19 8.74 28.81
CA ASP A 399 24.84 7.82 27.89
C ASP A 399 23.92 7.50 26.69
N HIS A 400 24.44 6.76 25.70
CA HIS A 400 23.71 6.46 24.49
C HIS A 400 22.44 5.61 24.74
N THR A 401 22.49 4.68 25.69
CA THR A 401 21.36 3.84 26.08
C THR A 401 20.27 4.67 26.76
N GLN A 402 20.67 5.62 27.62
CA GLN A 402 19.74 6.55 28.27
C GLN A 402 19.10 7.53 27.27
N LEU A 403 19.84 7.98 26.23
CA LEU A 403 19.29 8.81 25.15
C LEU A 403 18.26 8.02 24.35
N LEU A 404 18.55 6.77 24.01
CA LEU A 404 17.62 5.86 23.33
C LEU A 404 16.35 5.66 24.18
N SER A 405 16.52 5.35 25.48
CA SER A 405 15.40 5.15 26.40
C SER A 405 14.51 6.39 26.51
N LEU A 406 15.12 7.59 26.55
CA LEU A 406 14.39 8.85 26.60
C LEU A 406 13.55 9.10 25.35
N ILE A 407 14.08 8.77 24.15
CA ILE A 407 13.36 8.86 22.89
C ILE A 407 12.14 7.91 22.92
N VAL A 408 12.34 6.66 23.33
CA VAL A 408 11.27 5.65 23.40
C VAL A 408 10.21 6.03 24.44
N GLU A 409 10.63 6.48 25.61
CA GLU A 409 9.73 6.87 26.71
C GLU A 409 8.78 8.00 26.27
N THR A 410 9.34 9.09 25.75
CA THR A 410 8.54 10.24 25.31
C THR A 410 7.63 9.88 24.13
N PHE A 411 8.10 9.02 23.22
CA PHE A 411 7.31 8.51 22.10
C PHE A 411 6.13 7.66 22.59
N THR A 412 6.40 6.69 23.48
CA THR A 412 5.36 5.81 24.04
C THR A 412 4.31 6.62 24.81
N GLU A 413 4.73 7.65 25.54
CA GLU A 413 3.84 8.55 26.25
C GLU A 413 2.93 9.34 25.30
N SER A 414 3.48 9.83 24.19
CA SER A 414 2.72 10.51 23.14
C SER A 414 1.72 9.58 22.45
N LEU A 415 2.08 8.31 22.17
CA LEU A 415 1.17 7.31 21.58
C LEU A 415 -0.04 6.99 22.46
N ARG A 416 0.08 7.11 23.79
CA ARG A 416 -1.05 6.95 24.71
C ARG A 416 -2.08 8.08 24.57
N GLN A 417 -1.62 9.27 24.16
CA GLN A 417 -2.48 10.44 23.93
C GLN A 417 -3.05 10.44 22.51
N ASP A 418 -2.22 10.11 21.53
CA ASP A 418 -2.58 10.01 20.10
C ASP A 418 -1.90 8.80 19.45
N PRO A 419 -2.63 7.70 19.22
CA PRO A 419 -2.09 6.51 18.56
C PRO A 419 -1.67 6.72 17.10
N ALA A 420 -2.06 7.84 16.49
CA ALA A 420 -1.81 8.14 15.09
C ALA A 420 -0.51 8.91 14.82
N VAL A 421 0.44 8.94 15.77
CA VAL A 421 1.72 9.66 15.59
C VAL A 421 2.47 9.15 14.35
N CYS A 422 2.82 7.88 14.32
CA CYS A 422 3.43 7.21 13.15
C CYS A 422 3.33 5.69 13.30
N PRO A 423 3.46 4.91 12.20
CA PRO A 423 3.39 3.46 12.26
C PRO A 423 4.68 2.80 12.76
N GLU A 424 5.81 3.49 12.61
CA GLU A 424 7.14 2.97 12.97
C GLU A 424 8.07 4.12 13.40
N LEU A 425 8.73 3.95 14.53
CA LEU A 425 9.83 4.81 14.97
C LEU A 425 11.15 4.09 14.72
N ARG A 426 12.04 4.68 13.92
CA ARG A 426 13.41 4.20 13.69
C ARG A 426 14.41 5.06 14.45
N ILE A 427 15.12 4.46 15.38
CA ILE A 427 16.24 5.11 16.08
C ILE A 427 17.51 4.72 15.33
N VAL A 428 18.12 5.69 14.65
CA VAL A 428 19.30 5.45 13.82
C VAL A 428 20.57 5.65 14.67
N VAL A 429 21.38 4.58 14.75
CA VAL A 429 22.64 4.53 15.50
C VAL A 429 23.79 4.38 14.51
N ARG A 430 24.74 5.28 14.54
CA ARG A 430 25.93 5.21 13.70
C ARG A 430 26.92 4.18 14.23
N ASP A 431 27.81 3.67 13.37
CA ASP A 431 28.85 2.70 13.74
C ASP A 431 29.66 3.12 14.95
N GLU A 432 30.01 4.40 15.03
CA GLU A 432 30.79 4.96 16.14
C GLU A 432 30.03 4.99 17.47
N GLU A 433 28.72 5.00 17.42
CA GLU A 433 27.82 5.05 18.57
C GLU A 433 27.45 3.66 19.06
N LEU A 434 27.54 2.65 18.17
CA LEU A 434 27.10 1.28 18.42
C LEU A 434 27.83 0.65 19.61
N GLY A 435 29.16 0.79 19.70
CA GLY A 435 29.96 0.26 20.79
C GLY A 435 29.70 0.91 22.17
N ARG A 436 28.87 1.97 22.19
CA ARG A 436 28.48 2.71 23.41
C ARG A 436 26.99 2.58 23.72
N THR A 437 26.26 1.78 22.93
CA THR A 437 24.81 1.53 23.09
C THR A 437 24.61 0.11 23.57
N ASP A 438 24.05 -0.09 24.74
CA ASP A 438 23.69 -1.42 25.25
C ASP A 438 22.33 -1.83 24.64
N LEU A 439 22.39 -2.63 23.58
CA LEU A 439 21.19 -3.13 22.89
C LEU A 439 20.36 -4.06 23.77
N SER A 440 20.98 -4.80 24.69
CA SER A 440 20.25 -5.70 25.61
C SER A 440 19.44 -4.90 26.61
N ALA A 441 20.03 -3.82 27.17
CA ALA A 441 19.31 -2.90 28.04
C ALA A 441 18.19 -2.15 27.28
N ALA A 442 18.44 -1.76 26.02
CA ALA A 442 17.43 -1.15 25.17
C ALA A 442 16.24 -2.12 24.89
N GLU A 443 16.51 -3.39 24.61
CA GLU A 443 15.47 -4.40 24.41
C GLU A 443 14.67 -4.65 25.69
N ALA A 444 15.32 -4.73 26.84
CA ALA A 444 14.64 -4.89 28.12
C ALA A 444 13.72 -3.69 28.41
N PHE A 445 14.20 -2.47 28.11
CA PHE A 445 13.42 -1.24 28.29
C PHE A 445 12.17 -1.22 27.36
N LEU A 446 12.31 -1.64 26.10
CA LEU A 446 11.19 -1.72 25.15
C LEU A 446 10.12 -2.74 25.60
N ARG A 447 10.53 -3.88 26.13
CA ARG A 447 9.62 -4.87 26.72
C ARG A 447 8.83 -4.28 27.90
N ASP A 448 9.50 -3.62 28.81
CA ASP A 448 8.87 -2.98 29.95
C ASP A 448 7.93 -1.83 29.53
N ALA A 449 8.28 -1.07 28.50
CA ALA A 449 7.41 -0.04 27.92
C ALA A 449 6.14 -0.63 27.28
N ASP A 450 6.22 -1.81 26.63
CA ASP A 450 5.08 -2.54 26.08
C ASP A 450 4.14 -3.07 27.17
N GLU A 451 4.70 -3.67 28.24
CA GLU A 451 3.94 -4.18 29.38
C GLU A 451 3.15 -3.09 30.12
N ARG A 452 3.70 -1.87 30.16
CA ARG A 452 3.04 -0.69 30.78
C ARG A 452 2.03 -0.03 29.84
N SER A 453 1.94 -0.43 28.57
CA SER A 453 1.03 0.16 27.60
C SER A 453 -0.34 -0.50 27.68
N PRO A 454 -1.44 0.27 27.89
CA PRO A 454 -2.77 -0.30 27.94
C PRO A 454 -3.12 -0.92 26.58
N VAL A 455 -3.69 -2.13 26.60
CA VAL A 455 -4.24 -2.77 25.39
C VAL A 455 -5.42 -1.90 24.93
N LEU A 456 -5.30 -1.26 23.77
CA LEU A 456 -6.43 -0.58 23.15
C LEU A 456 -7.52 -1.61 22.85
N PRO A 457 -8.79 -1.36 23.24
CA PRO A 457 -9.88 -2.24 22.86
C PRO A 457 -9.96 -2.33 21.33
N PRO A 458 -10.37 -3.50 20.77
CA PRO A 458 -10.54 -3.63 19.33
C PRO A 458 -11.51 -2.53 18.88
N THR A 459 -11.08 -1.71 17.94
CA THR A 459 -11.93 -0.69 17.29
C THR A 459 -13.15 -1.40 16.75
N GLY A 460 -14.29 -1.16 17.42
CA GLY A 460 -15.58 -1.69 17.04
C GLY A 460 -15.90 -1.27 15.62
N THR A 461 -16.33 -2.24 14.85
CA THR A 461 -16.97 -2.11 13.54
C THR A 461 -18.04 -1.00 13.61
N LEU A 462 -17.82 0.08 12.88
CA LEU A 462 -18.87 1.01 12.46
C LEU A 462 -19.15 0.82 10.98
#